data_c90672a23895557f651e5519572d30a3
#
_entry.id   c90672a23895557f651e5519572d30a3
#
_cell.length_a   1.000
_cell.length_b   1.000
_cell.length_c   1.000
_cell.angle_alpha   90.00
_cell.angle_beta   90.00
_cell.angle_gamma   90.00
#
_symmetry.space_group_name_H-M   'P 1'
#
loop_
_entity.id
_entity.type
_entity.pdbx_description
1 polymer ?
#
loop_
_entity_poly.entity_id
_entity_poly.type
_entity_poly.pdbx_seq_one_letter_code
_entity_poly.pdbx_strand_id
1 'polypeptide(L)'
;MKDTILELNQAIQAAPDRFYGFGPVPLGLSEQATAEWVLEYIVGNSFKGIGEFTPGSETQIEQLEPVFKALEDYHSLPIWVHTFNPVTLNGIKILMGLCRKYPAVPVIFGHMGGSNWMDVISFAKEHGQAYLDLSAAFTPLSVKTALTEVPEKCLFGSDAPFGEPQLCRQLIEFVSPSHSVTELALGSNIERLLQI
;
A
#
# COMPACT_ATOMS: atom_id res chain seq x y z
N MET A 1 -0.89 -0.35 -19.83
CA MET A 1 0.12 -0.37 -18.75
C MET A 1 1.49 0.17 -19.16
N LYS A 2 2.09 -0.18 -20.32
CA LYS A 2 3.37 0.44 -20.74
C LYS A 2 3.24 1.95 -20.91
N ASP A 3 2.14 2.43 -21.48
CA ASP A 3 1.88 3.88 -21.60
C ASP A 3 1.77 4.55 -20.24
N THR A 4 1.12 3.89 -19.27
CA THR A 4 1.03 4.37 -17.88
C THR A 4 2.42 4.50 -17.23
N ILE A 5 3.33 3.56 -17.48
CA ILE A 5 4.72 3.62 -17.00
C ILE A 5 5.45 4.82 -17.59
N LEU A 6 5.25 5.10 -18.90
CA LEU A 6 5.84 6.27 -19.55
C LEU A 6 5.31 7.58 -18.95
N GLU A 7 4.00 7.68 -18.71
CA GLU A 7 3.38 8.85 -18.08
C GLU A 7 3.88 9.06 -16.64
N LEU A 8 3.97 7.98 -15.84
CA LEU A 8 4.54 8.04 -14.50
C LEU A 8 5.99 8.54 -14.50
N ASN A 9 6.82 8.00 -15.41
CA ASN A 9 8.21 8.43 -15.53
C ASN A 9 8.31 9.91 -15.93
N GLN A 10 7.48 10.37 -16.87
CA GLN A 10 7.44 11.79 -17.24
C GLN A 10 7.07 12.69 -16.06
N ALA A 11 6.07 12.28 -15.27
CA ALA A 11 5.66 13.02 -14.07
C ALA A 11 6.77 13.08 -13.03
N ILE A 12 7.46 11.95 -12.77
CA ILE A 12 8.58 11.89 -11.82
C ILE A 12 9.75 12.76 -12.32
N GLN A 13 10.10 12.68 -13.60
CA GLN A 13 11.18 13.48 -14.19
C GLN A 13 10.89 14.97 -14.16
N ALA A 14 9.62 15.37 -14.24
CA ALA A 14 9.23 16.79 -14.14
C ALA A 14 9.45 17.39 -12.73
N ALA A 15 9.48 16.55 -11.67
CA ALA A 15 9.72 16.96 -10.31
C ALA A 15 10.39 15.84 -9.48
N PRO A 16 11.64 15.46 -9.78
CA PRO A 16 12.29 14.25 -9.24
C PRO A 16 12.49 14.30 -7.72
N ASP A 17 12.57 15.50 -7.14
CA ASP A 17 12.72 15.67 -5.69
C ASP A 17 11.38 15.63 -4.93
N ARG A 18 10.26 15.41 -5.63
CA ARG A 18 8.92 15.49 -5.06
C ARG A 18 8.09 14.22 -5.21
N PHE A 19 8.41 13.37 -6.19
CA PHE A 19 7.60 12.21 -6.53
C PHE A 19 8.41 10.93 -6.52
N TYR A 20 7.84 9.94 -5.85
CA TYR A 20 8.26 8.55 -5.94
C TYR A 20 7.12 7.73 -6.55
N GLY A 21 7.41 6.92 -7.57
CA GLY A 21 6.39 6.16 -8.29
C GLY A 21 6.16 4.78 -7.73
N PHE A 22 4.90 4.34 -7.79
CA PHE A 22 4.51 2.95 -7.70
C PHE A 22 4.09 2.49 -9.10
N GLY A 23 4.72 1.43 -9.58
CA GLY A 23 4.49 0.97 -10.95
C GLY A 23 3.42 -0.11 -11.05
N PRO A 24 2.63 -0.14 -12.15
CA PRO A 24 1.61 -1.16 -12.34
C PRO A 24 2.23 -2.47 -12.83
N VAL A 25 1.67 -3.60 -12.35
CA VAL A 25 1.97 -4.95 -12.85
C VAL A 25 0.67 -5.60 -13.34
N PRO A 26 0.64 -6.20 -14.56
CA PRO A 26 -0.53 -6.90 -15.05
C PRO A 26 -0.84 -8.13 -14.20
N LEU A 27 -2.11 -8.34 -13.86
CA LEU A 27 -2.57 -9.58 -13.23
C LEU A 27 -2.75 -10.69 -14.25
N GLY A 28 -2.64 -11.94 -13.79
CA GLY A 28 -2.86 -13.13 -14.62
C GLY A 28 -1.70 -13.52 -15.53
N LEU A 29 -0.53 -12.90 -15.36
CA LEU A 29 0.72 -13.36 -15.99
C LEU A 29 1.22 -14.65 -15.30
N SER A 30 2.03 -15.44 -16.04
CA SER A 30 2.80 -16.52 -15.41
C SER A 30 3.83 -15.96 -14.43
N GLU A 31 4.32 -16.78 -13.50
CA GLU A 31 5.37 -16.39 -12.55
C GLU A 31 6.60 -15.80 -13.26
N GLN A 32 7.08 -16.46 -14.31
CA GLN A 32 8.22 -16.00 -15.10
C GLN A 32 7.94 -14.63 -15.74
N ALA A 33 6.80 -14.47 -16.42
CA ALA A 33 6.45 -13.22 -17.08
C ALA A 33 6.24 -12.07 -16.08
N THR A 34 5.74 -12.39 -14.86
CA THR A 34 5.62 -11.40 -13.77
C THR A 34 6.99 -10.96 -13.28
N ALA A 35 7.92 -11.91 -13.06
CA ALA A 35 9.28 -11.60 -12.62
C ALA A 35 10.03 -10.74 -13.67
N GLU A 36 9.92 -11.09 -14.94
CA GLU A 36 10.48 -10.31 -16.06
C GLU A 36 9.90 -8.90 -16.11
N TRP A 37 8.57 -8.77 -15.92
CA TRP A 37 7.90 -7.45 -15.85
C TRP A 37 8.40 -6.61 -14.69
N VAL A 38 8.48 -7.19 -13.48
CA VAL A 38 8.99 -6.50 -12.30
C VAL A 38 10.42 -6.01 -12.53
N LEU A 39 11.28 -6.87 -13.05
CA LEU A 39 12.67 -6.50 -13.33
C LEU A 39 12.77 -5.36 -14.37
N GLU A 40 12.08 -5.50 -15.50
CA GLU A 40 12.17 -4.56 -16.63
C GLU A 40 11.49 -3.22 -16.32
N TYR A 41 10.27 -3.26 -15.78
CA TYR A 41 9.42 -2.06 -15.67
C TYR A 41 9.37 -1.44 -14.27
N ILE A 42 9.56 -2.20 -13.22
CA ILE A 42 9.54 -1.65 -11.86
C ILE A 42 10.96 -1.28 -11.42
N VAL A 43 11.85 -2.27 -11.39
CA VAL A 43 13.24 -2.08 -10.97
C VAL A 43 13.99 -1.19 -11.97
N GLY A 44 13.82 -1.47 -13.27
CA GLY A 44 14.47 -0.71 -14.35
C GLY A 44 14.08 0.77 -14.41
N ASN A 45 12.90 1.14 -13.90
CA ASN A 45 12.46 2.54 -13.79
C ASN A 45 12.64 3.12 -12.38
N SER A 46 13.27 2.40 -11.46
CA SER A 46 13.51 2.83 -10.07
C SER A 46 12.23 3.18 -9.30
N PHE A 47 11.12 2.54 -9.62
CA PHE A 47 9.90 2.67 -8.84
C PHE A 47 10.10 2.15 -7.41
N LYS A 48 9.44 2.77 -6.45
CA LYS A 48 9.59 2.49 -5.02
C LYS A 48 8.57 1.48 -4.46
N GLY A 49 7.72 0.94 -5.34
CA GLY A 49 6.72 -0.06 -5.00
C GLY A 49 5.87 -0.45 -6.20
N ILE A 50 4.92 -1.33 -5.96
CA ILE A 50 4.00 -1.85 -6.98
C ILE A 50 2.57 -1.56 -6.56
N GLY A 51 1.76 -1.10 -7.50
CA GLY A 51 0.33 -0.81 -7.30
C GLY A 51 -0.02 0.64 -7.63
N GLU A 52 -1.14 1.14 -7.22
CA GLU A 52 -2.16 0.44 -6.41
C GLU A 52 -2.88 -0.63 -7.27
N PHE A 53 -2.97 -1.85 -6.74
CA PHE A 53 -3.89 -2.84 -7.30
C PHE A 53 -5.30 -2.58 -6.81
N THR A 54 -6.26 -2.51 -7.73
CA THR A 54 -7.69 -2.30 -7.44
C THR A 54 -8.50 -3.53 -7.83
N PRO A 55 -8.41 -4.65 -7.08
CA PRO A 55 -9.09 -5.87 -7.44
C PRO A 55 -10.61 -5.73 -7.30
N GLY A 56 -11.34 -6.11 -8.35
CA GLY A 56 -12.80 -6.14 -8.36
C GLY A 56 -13.39 -7.49 -7.92
N SER A 57 -12.54 -8.49 -7.64
CA SER A 57 -12.96 -9.83 -7.22
C SER A 57 -11.89 -10.54 -6.40
N GLU A 58 -12.30 -11.57 -5.66
CA GLU A 58 -11.40 -12.43 -4.89
C GLU A 58 -10.37 -13.14 -5.79
N THR A 59 -10.77 -13.60 -6.97
CA THR A 59 -9.88 -14.21 -7.96
C THR A 59 -8.76 -13.26 -8.38
N GLN A 60 -9.03 -11.96 -8.51
CA GLN A 60 -7.98 -10.99 -8.83
C GLN A 60 -7.00 -10.80 -7.66
N ILE A 61 -7.44 -10.98 -6.42
CA ILE A 61 -6.53 -10.97 -5.25
C ILE A 61 -5.66 -12.22 -5.25
N GLU A 62 -6.21 -13.40 -5.57
CA GLU A 62 -5.43 -14.64 -5.73
C GLU A 62 -4.37 -14.49 -6.83
N GLN A 63 -4.69 -13.80 -7.93
CA GLN A 63 -3.76 -13.51 -9.02
C GLN A 63 -2.58 -12.58 -8.64
N LEU A 64 -2.56 -12.02 -7.43
CA LEU A 64 -1.39 -11.30 -6.91
C LEU A 64 -0.25 -12.25 -6.50
N GLU A 65 -0.49 -13.53 -6.33
CA GLU A 65 0.55 -14.47 -5.85
C GLU A 65 1.83 -14.45 -6.69
N PRO A 66 1.82 -14.43 -8.03
CA PRO A 66 3.05 -14.28 -8.83
C PRO A 66 3.81 -12.99 -8.55
N VAL A 67 3.11 -11.90 -8.18
CA VAL A 67 3.75 -10.63 -7.80
C VAL A 67 4.47 -10.77 -6.46
N PHE A 68 3.82 -11.37 -5.46
CA PHE A 68 4.46 -11.67 -4.18
C PHE A 68 5.72 -12.50 -4.35
N LYS A 69 5.63 -13.56 -5.16
CA LYS A 69 6.77 -14.43 -5.45
C LYS A 69 7.92 -13.69 -6.14
N ALA A 70 7.61 -12.84 -7.12
CA ALA A 70 8.61 -12.04 -7.80
C ALA A 70 9.33 -11.04 -6.87
N LEU A 71 8.71 -10.67 -5.75
CA LEU A 71 9.26 -9.74 -4.77
C LEU A 71 9.99 -10.39 -3.60
N GLU A 72 10.06 -11.72 -3.52
CA GLU A 72 10.84 -12.37 -2.45
C GLU A 72 12.29 -11.94 -2.41
N ASP A 73 12.87 -11.58 -3.57
CA ASP A 73 14.24 -11.08 -3.69
C ASP A 73 14.33 -9.53 -3.60
N TYR A 74 13.20 -8.83 -3.52
CA TYR A 74 13.11 -7.36 -3.52
C TYR A 74 12.36 -6.85 -2.29
N HIS A 75 12.83 -7.18 -1.10
CA HIS A 75 12.16 -6.90 0.19
C HIS A 75 11.89 -5.42 0.49
N SER A 76 12.45 -4.50 -0.29
CA SER A 76 12.22 -3.05 -0.16
C SER A 76 11.09 -2.52 -1.03
N LEU A 77 10.49 -3.36 -1.89
CA LEU A 77 9.40 -2.94 -2.78
C LEU A 77 8.04 -3.38 -2.20
N PRO A 78 7.27 -2.47 -1.60
CA PRO A 78 5.94 -2.81 -1.09
C PRO A 78 4.93 -3.01 -2.23
N ILE A 79 3.95 -3.87 -1.96
CA ILE A 79 2.74 -4.01 -2.76
C ILE A 79 1.64 -3.18 -2.12
N TRP A 80 1.04 -2.25 -2.87
CA TRP A 80 -0.14 -1.48 -2.44
C TRP A 80 -1.39 -2.08 -3.05
N VAL A 81 -2.32 -2.51 -2.19
CA VAL A 81 -3.57 -3.16 -2.61
C VAL A 81 -4.75 -2.40 -2.02
N HIS A 82 -5.68 -1.98 -2.88
CA HIS A 82 -6.97 -1.46 -2.48
C HIS A 82 -7.74 -2.50 -1.67
N THR A 83 -8.18 -2.14 -0.48
CA THR A 83 -8.89 -3.05 0.44
C THR A 83 -10.24 -2.52 0.92
N PHE A 84 -10.76 -1.48 0.28
CA PHE A 84 -12.11 -0.98 0.49
C PHE A 84 -13.08 -1.59 -0.53
N ASN A 85 -14.36 -1.16 -0.52
CA ASN A 85 -15.35 -1.62 -1.50
C ASN A 85 -14.83 -1.45 -2.96
N PRO A 86 -14.92 -2.44 -3.83
CA PRO A 86 -15.72 -3.68 -3.73
C PRO A 86 -15.02 -4.90 -3.05
N VAL A 87 -13.83 -4.73 -2.49
CA VAL A 87 -13.12 -5.83 -1.82
C VAL A 87 -13.88 -6.25 -0.56
N THR A 88 -14.22 -7.54 -0.48
CA THR A 88 -14.94 -8.14 0.64
C THR A 88 -13.98 -8.51 1.79
N LEU A 89 -14.54 -8.81 2.97
CA LEU A 89 -13.74 -9.37 4.07
C LEU A 89 -13.03 -10.68 3.65
N ASN A 90 -13.67 -11.50 2.81
CA ASN A 90 -13.03 -12.72 2.32
C ASN A 90 -11.84 -12.40 1.42
N GLY A 91 -11.97 -11.41 0.54
CA GLY A 91 -10.85 -10.91 -0.26
C GLY A 91 -9.68 -10.40 0.60
N ILE A 92 -9.97 -9.65 1.66
CA ILE A 92 -8.96 -9.20 2.64
C ILE A 92 -8.29 -10.40 3.31
N LYS A 93 -9.03 -11.45 3.68
CA LYS A 93 -8.46 -12.68 4.26
C LYS A 93 -7.57 -13.44 3.27
N ILE A 94 -7.90 -13.46 1.99
CA ILE A 94 -7.04 -14.03 0.94
C ILE A 94 -5.72 -13.24 0.88
N LEU A 95 -5.77 -11.90 0.87
CA LEU A 95 -4.58 -11.05 0.89
C LEU A 95 -3.73 -11.31 2.15
N MET A 96 -4.35 -11.39 3.33
CA MET A 96 -3.66 -11.77 4.57
C MET A 96 -3.00 -13.15 4.49
N GLY A 97 -3.62 -14.08 3.77
CA GLY A 97 -3.06 -15.40 3.46
C GLY A 97 -1.77 -15.30 2.63
N LEU A 98 -1.76 -14.45 1.60
CA LEU A 98 -0.57 -14.15 0.80
C LEU A 98 0.53 -13.50 1.65
N CYS A 99 0.19 -12.53 2.51
CA CYS A 99 1.15 -11.94 3.43
C CYS A 99 1.81 -12.97 4.36
N ARG A 100 1.04 -13.94 4.87
CA ARG A 100 1.60 -15.02 5.70
C ARG A 100 2.47 -15.98 4.91
N LYS A 101 2.14 -16.24 3.64
CA LYS A 101 2.91 -17.09 2.75
C LYS A 101 4.24 -16.46 2.34
N TYR A 102 4.25 -15.13 2.18
CA TYR A 102 5.40 -14.32 1.76
C TYR A 102 5.74 -13.25 2.82
N PRO A 103 6.19 -13.66 4.02
CA PRO A 103 6.28 -12.77 5.18
C PRO A 103 7.33 -11.67 5.07
N ALA A 104 8.24 -11.73 4.10
CA ALA A 104 9.26 -10.73 3.86
C ALA A 104 8.77 -9.58 2.94
N VAL A 105 7.67 -9.79 2.20
CA VAL A 105 7.14 -8.80 1.25
C VAL A 105 6.28 -7.78 1.99
N PRO A 106 6.61 -6.48 1.96
CA PRO A 106 5.79 -5.45 2.57
C PRO A 106 4.48 -5.26 1.80
N VAL A 107 3.36 -5.14 2.53
CA VAL A 107 2.04 -4.92 1.93
C VAL A 107 1.38 -3.72 2.57
N ILE A 108 0.92 -2.78 1.73
CA ILE A 108 0.13 -1.63 2.14
C ILE A 108 -1.34 -1.95 1.86
N PHE A 109 -2.13 -2.02 2.92
CA PHE A 109 -3.58 -2.18 2.86
C PHE A 109 -4.21 -0.81 2.57
N GLY A 110 -4.53 -0.55 1.31
CA GLY A 110 -5.17 0.69 0.86
C GLY A 110 -6.51 0.90 1.57
N HIS A 111 -6.71 2.11 2.10
CA HIS A 111 -7.90 2.49 2.85
C HIS A 111 -8.15 1.64 4.11
N MET A 112 -7.08 1.00 4.62
CA MET A 112 -7.12 0.34 5.93
C MET A 112 -8.20 -0.75 6.07
N GLY A 113 -8.62 -1.39 4.94
CA GLY A 113 -9.68 -2.39 4.94
C GLY A 113 -11.10 -1.83 4.91
N GLY A 114 -11.28 -0.52 4.76
CA GLY A 114 -12.60 0.11 4.70
C GLY A 114 -13.46 -0.22 5.90
N SER A 115 -14.63 -0.84 5.69
CA SER A 115 -15.54 -1.28 6.78
C SER A 115 -14.96 -2.43 7.63
N ASN A 116 -13.92 -3.11 7.16
CA ASN A 116 -13.26 -4.23 7.85
C ASN A 116 -11.96 -3.81 8.55
N TRP A 117 -11.82 -2.53 8.86
CA TRP A 117 -10.61 -1.93 9.44
C TRP A 117 -10.13 -2.59 10.74
N MET A 118 -11.05 -3.12 11.57
CA MET A 118 -10.67 -3.82 12.81
C MET A 118 -9.88 -5.10 12.54
N ASP A 119 -10.30 -5.89 11.54
CA ASP A 119 -9.59 -7.10 11.14
C ASP A 119 -8.20 -6.78 10.60
N VAL A 120 -8.08 -5.69 9.82
CA VAL A 120 -6.80 -5.27 9.22
C VAL A 120 -5.85 -4.71 10.28
N ILE A 121 -6.31 -3.90 11.23
CA ILE A 121 -5.50 -3.45 12.37
C ILE A 121 -5.02 -4.65 13.20
N SER A 122 -5.92 -5.59 13.51
CA SER A 122 -5.55 -6.80 14.25
C SER A 122 -4.47 -7.60 13.53
N PHE A 123 -4.59 -7.75 12.21
CA PHE A 123 -3.58 -8.41 11.40
C PHE A 123 -2.24 -7.66 11.41
N ALA A 124 -2.25 -6.34 11.27
CA ALA A 124 -1.04 -5.53 11.28
C ALA A 124 -0.28 -5.58 12.61
N LYS A 125 -0.97 -5.81 13.74
CA LYS A 125 -0.32 -6.03 15.06
C LYS A 125 0.53 -7.30 15.07
N GLU A 126 0.09 -8.33 14.38
CA GLU A 126 0.72 -9.65 14.37
C GLU A 126 1.72 -9.82 13.21
N HIS A 127 1.56 -9.06 12.12
CA HIS A 127 2.34 -9.22 10.90
C HIS A 127 3.29 -8.04 10.65
N GLY A 128 4.59 -8.31 10.72
CA GLY A 128 5.65 -7.28 10.66
C GLY A 128 5.62 -6.40 9.42
N GLN A 129 5.24 -6.94 8.27
CA GLN A 129 5.27 -6.28 6.96
C GLN A 129 3.90 -5.81 6.47
N ALA A 130 2.88 -5.74 7.33
CA ALA A 130 1.58 -5.16 6.99
C ALA A 130 1.53 -3.69 7.41
N TYR A 131 1.22 -2.81 6.45
CA TYR A 131 1.09 -1.36 6.61
C TYR A 131 -0.32 -0.91 6.27
N LEU A 132 -0.76 0.19 6.85
CA LEU A 132 -2.11 0.73 6.76
C LEU A 132 -2.08 2.10 6.10
N ASP A 133 -2.64 2.22 4.90
CA ASP A 133 -2.89 3.52 4.32
C ASP A 133 -4.15 4.13 4.95
N LEU A 134 -4.01 5.33 5.47
CA LEU A 134 -5.06 6.04 6.21
C LEU A 134 -6.01 6.86 5.32
N SER A 135 -5.86 6.79 3.99
CA SER A 135 -6.74 7.48 3.06
C SER A 135 -8.15 6.89 3.05
N ALA A 136 -9.14 7.69 2.64
CA ALA A 136 -10.56 7.31 2.55
C ALA A 136 -11.07 6.50 3.76
N ALA A 137 -10.56 6.81 4.95
CA ALA A 137 -10.85 6.08 6.18
C ALA A 137 -12.36 6.02 6.47
N PHE A 138 -12.84 4.84 6.85
CA PHE A 138 -14.26 4.58 7.10
C PHE A 138 -14.86 5.49 8.18
N THR A 139 -14.10 5.77 9.24
CA THR A 139 -14.49 6.70 10.30
C THR A 139 -13.25 7.33 10.95
N PRO A 140 -13.35 8.50 11.60
CA PRO A 140 -12.27 9.03 12.44
C PRO A 140 -11.81 8.07 13.54
N LEU A 141 -12.72 7.21 14.04
CA LEU A 141 -12.40 6.21 15.05
C LEU A 141 -11.43 5.16 14.52
N SER A 142 -11.57 4.74 13.26
CA SER A 142 -10.65 3.76 12.65
C SER A 142 -9.22 4.30 12.59
N VAL A 143 -9.05 5.57 12.18
CA VAL A 143 -7.75 6.24 12.14
C VAL A 143 -7.15 6.36 13.56
N LYS A 144 -7.95 6.84 14.52
CA LYS A 144 -7.53 6.94 15.93
C LYS A 144 -7.07 5.60 16.48
N THR A 145 -7.83 4.53 16.20
CA THR A 145 -7.49 3.18 16.67
C THR A 145 -6.18 2.69 16.06
N ALA A 146 -6.01 2.85 14.73
CA ALA A 146 -4.77 2.48 14.04
C ALA A 146 -3.56 3.20 14.61
N LEU A 147 -3.64 4.54 14.78
CA LEU A 147 -2.57 5.37 15.33
C LEU A 147 -2.26 5.04 16.81
N THR A 148 -3.22 4.48 17.55
CA THR A 148 -3.01 4.06 18.94
C THR A 148 -2.38 2.67 19.03
N GLU A 149 -2.84 1.74 18.19
CA GLU A 149 -2.51 0.32 18.30
C GLU A 149 -1.27 -0.10 17.51
N VAL A 150 -1.06 0.56 16.33
CA VAL A 150 0.01 0.22 15.38
C VAL A 150 0.62 1.47 14.73
N PRO A 151 1.06 2.46 15.53
CA PRO A 151 1.51 3.77 15.03
C PRO A 151 2.61 3.68 13.97
N GLU A 152 3.52 2.70 14.08
CA GLU A 152 4.64 2.49 13.17
C GLU A 152 4.26 1.84 11.83
N LYS A 153 2.98 1.46 11.67
CA LYS A 153 2.42 0.84 10.48
C LYS A 153 1.51 1.78 9.69
N CYS A 154 1.17 2.93 10.25
CA CYS A 154 0.25 3.89 9.67
C CYS A 154 0.97 4.78 8.66
N LEU A 155 0.41 4.89 7.46
CA LEU A 155 0.91 5.71 6.37
C LEU A 155 -0.13 6.77 6.00
N PHE A 156 0.29 8.03 5.91
CA PHE A 156 -0.56 9.08 5.37
C PHE A 156 -0.90 8.79 3.91
N GLY A 157 -2.16 8.88 3.57
CA GLY A 157 -2.68 8.88 2.22
C GLY A 157 -3.83 9.87 2.12
N SER A 158 -4.05 10.43 0.96
CA SER A 158 -5.16 11.35 0.69
C SER A 158 -6.17 10.80 -0.30
N ASP A 159 -5.78 9.79 -1.08
CA ASP A 159 -6.59 9.28 -2.20
C ASP A 159 -6.94 10.38 -3.23
N ALA A 160 -6.04 11.35 -3.42
CA ALA A 160 -6.25 12.41 -4.40
C ALA A 160 -6.33 11.83 -5.82
N PRO A 161 -7.25 12.28 -6.70
CA PRO A 161 -8.12 13.47 -6.54
C PRO A 161 -9.46 13.22 -5.83
N PHE A 162 -9.75 11.98 -5.38
CA PHE A 162 -11.01 11.64 -4.72
C PHE A 162 -11.09 12.19 -3.29
N GLY A 163 -9.98 12.22 -2.58
CA GLY A 163 -9.86 12.81 -1.25
C GLY A 163 -9.08 14.12 -1.26
N GLU A 164 -9.25 14.92 -0.18
CA GLU A 164 -8.60 16.21 0.00
C GLU A 164 -7.40 16.07 0.95
N PRO A 165 -6.15 16.25 0.46
CA PRO A 165 -4.94 16.05 1.25
C PRO A 165 -4.91 16.80 2.57
N GLN A 166 -5.39 18.06 2.56
CA GLN A 166 -5.38 18.92 3.75
C GLN A 166 -6.35 18.39 4.83
N LEU A 167 -7.53 17.90 4.42
CA LEU A 167 -8.49 17.33 5.37
C LEU A 167 -7.99 15.99 5.94
N CYS A 168 -7.40 15.14 5.11
CA CYS A 168 -6.81 13.88 5.56
C CYS A 168 -5.68 14.13 6.56
N ARG A 169 -4.82 15.10 6.30
CA ARG A 169 -3.76 15.53 7.23
C ARG A 169 -4.33 16.04 8.56
N GLN A 170 -5.32 16.95 8.51
CA GLN A 170 -5.96 17.48 9.72
C GLN A 170 -6.64 16.41 10.55
N LEU A 171 -7.23 15.40 9.90
CA LEU A 171 -7.82 14.27 10.62
C LEU A 171 -6.75 13.52 11.45
N ILE A 172 -5.60 13.21 10.84
CA ILE A 172 -4.50 12.55 11.54
C ILE A 172 -4.01 13.43 12.71
N GLU A 173 -3.75 14.71 12.47
CA GLU A 173 -3.31 15.66 13.50
C GLU A 173 -4.31 15.75 14.67
N PHE A 174 -5.61 15.71 14.38
CA PHE A 174 -6.67 15.82 15.37
C PHE A 174 -6.84 14.56 16.24
N VAL A 175 -6.70 13.36 15.64
CA VAL A 175 -6.96 12.09 16.37
C VAL A 175 -5.72 11.41 16.91
N SER A 176 -4.51 11.88 16.54
CA SER A 176 -3.24 11.32 17.01
C SER A 176 -3.10 11.43 18.53
N PRO A 177 -2.59 10.37 19.19
CA PRO A 177 -2.38 10.39 20.62
C PRO A 177 -1.19 11.26 21.07
N SER A 178 -0.26 11.57 20.16
CA SER A 178 0.91 12.42 20.43
C SER A 178 1.50 12.98 19.13
N HIS A 179 2.31 14.04 19.27
CA HIS A 179 3.03 14.64 18.13
C HIS A 179 3.97 13.64 17.44
N SER A 180 4.66 12.80 18.19
CA SER A 180 5.55 11.78 17.61
C SER A 180 4.80 10.76 16.75
N VAL A 181 3.59 10.35 17.13
CA VAL A 181 2.75 9.47 16.31
C VAL A 181 2.27 10.19 15.05
N THR A 182 1.97 11.49 15.15
CA THR A 182 1.64 12.31 13.98
C THR A 182 2.79 12.32 12.96
N GLU A 183 4.02 12.56 13.42
CA GLU A 183 5.20 12.58 12.55
C GLU A 183 5.46 11.21 11.90
N LEU A 184 5.31 10.12 12.64
CA LEU A 184 5.40 8.76 12.09
C LEU A 184 4.43 8.59 10.92
N ALA A 185 3.15 8.89 11.14
CA ALA A 185 2.11 8.67 10.13
C ALA A 185 2.26 9.60 8.92
N LEU A 186 2.62 10.88 9.13
CA LEU A 186 2.70 11.88 8.06
C LEU A 186 3.94 11.76 7.16
N GLY A 187 4.99 11.02 7.58
CA GLY A 187 6.20 10.91 6.76
C GLY A 187 7.14 9.78 7.18
N SER A 188 7.59 9.72 8.43
CA SER A 188 8.69 8.85 8.83
C SER A 188 8.48 7.36 8.55
N ASN A 189 7.24 6.89 8.61
CA ASN A 189 6.92 5.49 8.32
C ASN A 189 7.10 5.16 6.83
N ILE A 190 6.62 6.02 5.93
CA ILE A 190 6.75 5.81 4.49
C ILE A 190 8.21 5.98 4.04
N GLU A 191 8.94 6.96 4.59
CA GLU A 191 10.37 7.15 4.33
C GLU A 191 11.17 5.90 4.70
N ARG A 192 10.90 5.33 5.89
CA ARG A 192 11.53 4.09 6.34
C ARG A 192 11.16 2.91 5.44
N LEU A 193 9.89 2.78 5.06
CA LEU A 193 9.41 1.69 4.22
C LEU A 193 10.03 1.74 2.82
N LEU A 194 10.13 2.91 2.22
CA LEU A 194 10.67 3.11 0.86
C LEU A 194 12.19 3.31 0.81
N GLN A 195 12.84 3.39 1.97
CA GLN A 195 14.29 3.64 2.11
C GLN A 195 14.74 4.91 1.34
N ILE A 196 14.06 6.03 1.63
CA ILE A 196 14.30 7.34 1.00
C ILE A 196 14.66 8.39 2.05
#